data_284a94828688593cf1c06954df078e7e
#
_entry.id   284a94828688593cf1c06954df078e7e
#
_cell.length_a   1.000
_cell.length_b   1.000
_cell.length_c   1.000
_cell.angle_alpha   90.00
_cell.angle_beta   90.00
_cell.angle_gamma   90.00
#
_symmetry.space_group_name_H-M   'P 1'
#
loop_
_entity.id
_entity.type
_entity.pdbx_description
1 polymer ?
#
loop_
_entity_poly.entity_id
_entity_poly.type
_entity_poly.pdbx_seq_one_letter_code
_entity_poly.pdbx_strand_id
1 'polypeptide(L)'
;MGNTVNLKKILLVVFASVALTACAATKKQAGQMQGDVYTGTDTVEYLATGVKDRVFFATNKSTLTTAARDTLRKQAAFMRKKAKLTFSIEGHADERGTREYNLALGERRANAAKDYLMTYGISGSRLSVISYGKERPVNSGSNPLAWSQNRRSVTVKAN
;
A
#
# COMPACT_ATOMS: atom_id res chain seq x y z
N MET A 1 29.13 -9.03 -66.89
CA MET A 1 29.79 -9.31 -65.61
C MET A 1 28.77 -9.14 -64.51
N GLY A 2 28.13 -10.22 -64.09
CA GLY A 2 27.04 -10.22 -63.14
C GLY A 2 27.55 -10.46 -61.74
N ASN A 3 27.26 -9.55 -60.82
CA ASN A 3 27.50 -9.75 -59.39
C ASN A 3 26.29 -10.50 -58.79
N THR A 4 26.44 -11.80 -58.63
CA THR A 4 25.52 -12.62 -57.84
C THR A 4 25.78 -12.35 -56.36
N VAL A 5 24.98 -11.53 -55.77
CA VAL A 5 24.97 -11.31 -54.31
C VAL A 5 24.48 -12.60 -53.66
N ASN A 6 25.34 -13.19 -52.80
CA ASN A 6 25.10 -14.46 -52.14
C ASN A 6 23.96 -14.33 -51.11
N LEU A 7 22.77 -14.71 -51.53
CA LEU A 7 21.54 -14.66 -50.69
C LEU A 7 21.58 -15.56 -49.44
N LYS A 8 22.56 -16.46 -49.37
CA LYS A 8 22.74 -17.38 -48.22
C LYS A 8 23.45 -16.77 -47.02
N LYS A 9 24.05 -15.56 -47.13
CA LYS A 9 24.71 -14.88 -45.98
C LYS A 9 23.83 -13.85 -45.28
N ILE A 10 22.67 -13.50 -45.83
CA ILE A 10 21.70 -12.56 -45.23
C ILE A 10 20.73 -13.27 -44.29
N LEU A 11 20.60 -14.60 -44.38
CA LEU A 11 19.64 -15.37 -43.57
C LEU A 11 20.13 -15.78 -42.16
N LEU A 12 21.37 -15.40 -41.78
CA LEU A 12 21.96 -15.86 -40.54
C LEU A 12 22.12 -14.76 -39.47
N VAL A 13 21.61 -13.55 -39.73
CA VAL A 13 21.70 -12.42 -38.74
C VAL A 13 20.33 -12.07 -38.13
N VAL A 14 19.23 -12.69 -38.58
CA VAL A 14 17.88 -12.34 -38.11
C VAL A 14 17.35 -13.26 -37.00
N PHE A 15 18.13 -14.26 -36.53
CA PHE A 15 17.64 -15.24 -35.55
C PHE A 15 18.29 -15.14 -34.15
N ALA A 16 18.76 -13.96 -33.77
CA ALA A 16 19.35 -13.77 -32.42
C ALA A 16 18.66 -12.68 -31.60
N SER A 17 17.35 -12.40 -31.85
CA SER A 17 16.58 -11.48 -31.02
C SER A 17 15.27 -12.12 -30.57
N VAL A 18 15.34 -13.35 -30.03
CA VAL A 18 14.18 -13.99 -29.39
C VAL A 18 14.36 -14.01 -27.90
N ALA A 19 13.50 -13.23 -27.27
CA ALA A 19 12.90 -13.48 -25.96
C ALA A 19 13.80 -13.52 -24.73
N LEU A 20 14.15 -12.34 -24.21
CA LEU A 20 14.06 -12.18 -22.77
C LEU A 20 12.69 -11.55 -22.43
N THR A 21 11.64 -12.33 -22.52
CA THR A 21 10.44 -12.11 -21.70
C THR A 21 10.85 -12.45 -20.27
N ALA A 22 11.59 -11.55 -19.65
CA ALA A 22 11.75 -11.56 -18.21
C ALA A 22 10.35 -11.40 -17.62
N CYS A 23 9.81 -12.46 -17.01
CA CYS A 23 8.80 -12.34 -15.98
C CYS A 23 9.34 -11.32 -14.98
N ALA A 24 8.93 -10.08 -15.13
CA ALA A 24 9.10 -9.07 -14.11
C ALA A 24 8.17 -9.45 -12.96
N ALA A 25 8.62 -10.43 -12.14
CA ALA A 25 8.14 -10.54 -10.77
C ALA A 25 8.29 -9.15 -10.18
N THR A 26 7.17 -8.49 -9.89
CA THR A 26 7.13 -7.15 -9.31
C THR A 26 7.90 -7.23 -8.00
N LYS A 27 9.19 -6.89 -8.01
CA LYS A 27 9.99 -6.81 -6.79
C LYS A 27 9.26 -5.83 -5.89
N LYS A 28 8.79 -6.30 -4.74
CA LYS A 28 8.27 -5.42 -3.68
C LYS A 28 9.34 -4.37 -3.43
N GLN A 29 9.00 -3.12 -3.68
CA GLN A 29 9.92 -2.00 -3.58
C GLN A 29 10.20 -1.74 -2.10
N ALA A 30 11.36 -2.19 -1.64
CA ALA A 30 11.75 -2.11 -0.25
C ALA A 30 12.13 -0.67 0.13
N GLY A 31 11.73 -0.25 1.33
CA GLY A 31 12.38 0.78 2.11
C GLY A 31 12.36 2.20 1.56
N GLN A 32 11.35 2.64 0.81
CA GLN A 32 11.26 4.04 0.36
C GLN A 32 10.48 4.92 1.35
N MET A 33 10.97 6.15 1.54
CA MET A 33 10.34 7.19 2.34
C MET A 33 10.29 8.50 1.55
N GLN A 34 9.21 9.27 1.74
CA GLN A 34 9.10 10.66 1.32
C GLN A 34 8.97 11.53 2.57
N GLY A 35 10.06 12.21 2.95
CA GLY A 35 10.16 12.78 4.29
C GLY A 35 10.14 11.66 5.35
N ASP A 36 9.22 11.75 6.31
CA ASP A 36 9.02 10.72 7.34
C ASP A 36 7.85 9.76 7.05
N VAL A 37 7.26 9.83 5.84
CA VAL A 37 6.16 8.94 5.41
C VAL A 37 6.71 7.80 4.56
N TYR A 38 6.29 6.58 4.88
CA TYR A 38 6.63 5.39 4.11
C TYR A 38 5.92 5.37 2.76
N THR A 39 6.68 5.09 1.68
CA THR A 39 6.17 5.02 0.30
C THR A 39 6.44 3.67 -0.39
N GLY A 40 7.13 2.76 0.28
CA GLY A 40 7.43 1.42 -0.24
C GLY A 40 6.20 0.50 -0.29
N THR A 41 6.42 -0.74 -0.67
CA THR A 41 5.35 -1.75 -0.84
C THR A 41 5.67 -3.10 -0.19
N ASP A 42 6.82 -3.24 0.46
CA ASP A 42 7.26 -4.50 1.08
C ASP A 42 6.37 -4.95 2.25
N THR A 43 5.73 -4.00 2.97
CA THR A 43 4.79 -4.28 4.05
C THR A 43 3.32 -4.15 3.62
N VAL A 44 3.03 -3.89 2.34
CA VAL A 44 1.68 -3.66 1.83
C VAL A 44 1.06 -4.98 1.39
N GLU A 45 -0.17 -5.22 1.83
CA GLU A 45 -1.05 -6.26 1.32
C GLU A 45 -2.17 -5.65 0.47
N TYR A 46 -3.05 -6.48 -0.07
CA TYR A 46 -4.06 -6.03 -1.00
C TYR A 46 -5.45 -6.55 -0.62
N LEU A 47 -6.43 -5.66 -0.57
CA LEU A 47 -7.85 -6.01 -0.45
C LEU A 47 -8.37 -6.73 -1.70
N ALA A 48 -7.83 -6.34 -2.87
CA ALA A 48 -8.08 -6.93 -4.17
C ALA A 48 -6.93 -6.54 -5.10
N THR A 49 -6.87 -7.11 -6.31
CA THR A 49 -5.85 -6.77 -7.32
C THR A 49 -5.75 -5.26 -7.52
N GLY A 50 -4.58 -4.69 -7.26
CA GLY A 50 -4.30 -3.26 -7.40
C GLY A 50 -4.90 -2.35 -6.31
N VAL A 51 -5.57 -2.90 -5.29
CA VAL A 51 -6.16 -2.14 -4.17
C VAL A 51 -5.38 -2.42 -2.89
N LYS A 52 -4.44 -1.54 -2.56
CA LYS A 52 -3.64 -1.63 -1.33
C LYS A 52 -4.55 -1.58 -0.10
N ASP A 53 -4.23 -2.36 0.92
CA ASP A 53 -5.00 -2.46 2.16
C ASP A 53 -4.72 -1.33 3.15
N ARG A 54 -3.57 -0.65 3.04
CA ARG A 54 -3.08 0.31 4.06
C ARG A 54 -2.63 1.64 3.51
N VAL A 55 -2.64 2.63 4.41
CA VAL A 55 -2.10 3.97 4.21
C VAL A 55 -1.16 4.33 5.34
N PHE A 56 -0.21 5.24 5.07
CA PHE A 56 0.85 5.62 6.00
C PHE A 56 0.76 7.08 6.41
N PHE A 57 1.30 7.38 7.60
CA PHE A 57 1.22 8.70 8.23
C PHE A 57 2.60 9.21 8.64
N ALA A 58 2.71 10.54 8.70
CA ALA A 58 3.85 11.22 9.28
C ALA A 58 3.91 11.04 10.82
N THR A 59 5.06 11.33 11.40
CA THR A 59 5.29 11.29 12.85
C THR A 59 4.26 12.17 13.57
N ASN A 60 3.61 11.61 14.60
CA ASN A 60 2.59 12.28 15.41
C ASN A 60 1.40 12.88 14.63
N LYS A 61 1.20 12.50 13.37
CA LYS A 61 0.09 12.97 12.54
C LYS A 61 -0.93 11.87 12.27
N SER A 62 -2.18 12.30 12.11
CA SER A 62 -3.31 11.52 11.54
C SER A 62 -3.85 12.13 10.25
N THR A 63 -3.18 13.17 9.73
CA THR A 63 -3.55 13.83 8.47
C THR A 63 -3.22 12.92 7.29
N LEU A 64 -4.17 12.73 6.38
CA LEU A 64 -3.99 11.94 5.17
C LEU A 64 -3.17 12.69 4.13
N THR A 65 -2.11 12.06 3.64
CA THR A 65 -1.34 12.54 2.49
C THR A 65 -2.11 12.36 1.17
N THR A 66 -1.65 12.98 0.08
CA THR A 66 -2.23 12.75 -1.26
C THR A 66 -2.19 11.27 -1.64
N ALA A 67 -1.06 10.59 -1.43
CA ALA A 67 -0.91 9.16 -1.70
C ALA A 67 -1.87 8.29 -0.85
N ALA A 68 -2.10 8.65 0.41
CA ALA A 68 -3.07 7.99 1.27
C ALA A 68 -4.49 8.16 0.73
N ARG A 69 -4.86 9.37 0.33
CA ARG A 69 -6.18 9.66 -0.27
C ARG A 69 -6.40 8.89 -1.57
N ASP A 70 -5.38 8.78 -2.43
CA ASP A 70 -5.45 7.99 -3.67
C ASP A 70 -5.70 6.52 -3.39
N THR A 71 -5.04 5.96 -2.38
CA THR A 71 -5.25 4.58 -1.94
C THR A 71 -6.68 4.40 -1.41
N LEU A 72 -7.15 5.28 -0.53
CA LEU A 72 -8.50 5.21 0.03
C LEU A 72 -9.58 5.38 -1.05
N ARG A 73 -9.37 6.20 -2.08
CA ARG A 73 -10.29 6.29 -3.24
C ARG A 73 -10.44 4.94 -3.97
N LYS A 74 -9.33 4.21 -4.15
CA LYS A 74 -9.37 2.86 -4.74
C LYS A 74 -10.08 1.86 -3.82
N GLN A 75 -9.85 1.95 -2.52
CA GLN A 75 -10.58 1.15 -1.52
C GLN A 75 -12.08 1.44 -1.56
N ALA A 76 -12.48 2.72 -1.58
CA ALA A 76 -13.89 3.11 -1.68
C ALA A 76 -14.55 2.57 -2.96
N ALA A 77 -13.86 2.64 -4.11
CA ALA A 77 -14.35 2.06 -5.36
C ALA A 77 -14.56 0.54 -5.26
N PHE A 78 -13.62 -0.17 -4.62
CA PHE A 78 -13.75 -1.60 -4.34
C PHE A 78 -14.93 -1.89 -3.40
N MET A 79 -15.06 -1.14 -2.31
CA MET A 79 -16.13 -1.32 -1.32
C MET A 79 -17.52 -1.07 -1.90
N ARG A 80 -17.68 -0.11 -2.84
CA ARG A 80 -18.95 0.11 -3.55
C ARG A 80 -19.33 -1.09 -4.43
N LYS A 81 -18.36 -1.71 -5.11
CA LYS A 81 -18.59 -2.93 -5.89
C LYS A 81 -18.93 -4.14 -5.02
N LYS A 82 -18.50 -4.14 -3.77
CA LYS A 82 -18.69 -5.22 -2.79
C LYS A 82 -19.62 -4.77 -1.65
N ALA A 83 -20.84 -4.36 -2.00
CA ALA A 83 -21.79 -3.70 -1.07
C ALA A 83 -22.13 -4.52 0.18
N LYS A 84 -22.06 -5.85 0.11
CA LYS A 84 -22.37 -6.75 1.25
C LYS A 84 -21.23 -6.90 2.26
N LEU A 85 -19.98 -6.54 1.89
CA LEU A 85 -18.84 -6.70 2.78
C LEU A 85 -18.80 -5.56 3.80
N THR A 86 -18.40 -5.91 5.02
CA THR A 86 -18.02 -4.98 6.09
C THR A 86 -16.51 -4.96 6.25
N PHE A 87 -15.98 -3.92 6.87
CA PHE A 87 -14.55 -3.72 7.00
C PHE A 87 -14.22 -3.21 8.40
N SER A 88 -13.08 -3.65 8.93
CA SER A 88 -12.44 -3.05 10.09
C SER A 88 -11.28 -2.17 9.63
N ILE A 89 -11.16 -0.99 10.21
CA ILE A 89 -10.06 -0.06 9.97
C ILE A 89 -9.20 -0.04 11.22
N GLU A 90 -8.01 -0.62 11.10
CA GLU A 90 -7.07 -0.78 12.19
C GLU A 90 -6.08 0.38 12.20
N GLY A 91 -5.91 1.03 13.36
CA GLY A 91 -4.96 2.11 13.53
C GLY A 91 -3.73 1.70 14.33
N HIS A 92 -2.55 2.10 13.82
CA HIS A 92 -1.26 1.74 14.38
C HIS A 92 -0.35 2.95 14.53
N ALA A 93 0.60 2.84 15.48
CA ALA A 93 1.63 3.82 15.74
C ALA A 93 3.02 3.16 15.77
N ASP A 94 4.08 3.96 15.71
CA ASP A 94 5.43 3.49 15.98
C ASP A 94 5.65 3.30 17.51
N GLU A 95 6.78 2.72 17.88
CA GLU A 95 7.07 2.35 19.28
C GLU A 95 7.26 3.53 20.25
N ARG A 96 7.52 4.74 19.74
CA ARG A 96 7.87 5.91 20.53
C ARG A 96 6.66 6.50 21.25
N GLY A 97 6.86 6.89 22.51
CA GLY A 97 5.79 7.45 23.36
C GLY A 97 5.08 6.42 24.23
N THR A 98 4.13 6.89 25.03
CA THR A 98 3.37 6.04 25.97
C THR A 98 2.38 5.15 25.20
N ARG A 99 1.92 4.10 25.87
CA ARG A 99 0.93 3.17 25.34
C ARG A 99 -0.40 3.88 25.07
N GLU A 100 -0.85 4.67 26.03
CA GLU A 100 -2.11 5.41 25.99
C GLU A 100 -2.12 6.43 24.85
N TYR A 101 -1.04 7.21 24.73
CA TYR A 101 -0.88 8.17 23.64
C TYR A 101 -0.96 7.49 22.26
N ASN A 102 -0.24 6.37 22.09
CA ASN A 102 -0.21 5.65 20.82
C ASN A 102 -1.55 4.97 20.49
N LEU A 103 -2.27 4.49 21.49
CA LEU A 103 -3.61 3.96 21.33
C LEU A 103 -4.56 5.04 20.79
N ALA A 104 -4.55 6.21 21.39
CA ALA A 104 -5.34 7.36 20.92
C ALA A 104 -4.90 7.86 19.54
N LEU A 105 -3.58 7.86 19.24
CA LEU A 105 -3.07 8.24 17.92
C LEU A 105 -3.49 7.24 16.82
N GLY A 106 -3.42 5.94 17.12
CA GLY A 106 -3.90 4.89 16.22
C GLY A 106 -5.39 5.04 15.92
N GLU A 107 -6.21 5.32 16.94
CA GLU A 107 -7.64 5.58 16.78
C GLU A 107 -7.90 6.79 15.87
N ARG A 108 -7.21 7.92 16.08
CA ARG A 108 -7.34 9.10 15.20
C ARG A 108 -6.96 8.79 13.75
N ARG A 109 -5.94 7.96 13.51
CA ARG A 109 -5.54 7.51 12.16
C ARG A 109 -6.60 6.65 11.49
N ALA A 110 -7.16 5.71 12.22
CA ALA A 110 -8.23 4.86 11.72
C ALA A 110 -9.50 5.66 11.42
N ASN A 111 -9.88 6.60 12.30
CA ASN A 111 -11.01 7.49 12.07
C ASN A 111 -10.78 8.39 10.85
N ALA A 112 -9.59 8.96 10.66
CA ALA A 112 -9.29 9.76 9.47
C ALA A 112 -9.48 8.96 8.16
N ALA A 113 -9.09 7.69 8.13
CA ALA A 113 -9.34 6.82 6.99
C ALA A 113 -10.84 6.50 6.82
N LYS A 114 -11.55 6.18 7.90
CA LYS A 114 -13.00 5.94 7.91
C LYS A 114 -13.77 7.15 7.37
N ASP A 115 -13.50 8.33 7.92
CA ASP A 115 -14.19 9.55 7.54
C ASP A 115 -13.99 9.85 6.05
N TYR A 116 -12.77 9.65 5.56
CA TYR A 116 -12.48 9.82 4.13
C TYR A 116 -13.24 8.80 3.25
N LEU A 117 -13.33 7.54 3.65
CA LEU A 117 -14.13 6.53 2.94
C LEU A 117 -15.61 6.90 2.92
N MET A 118 -16.13 7.47 4.02
CA MET A 118 -17.53 7.92 4.11
C MET A 118 -17.82 9.08 3.16
N THR A 119 -16.88 10.01 2.92
CA THR A 119 -17.03 11.06 1.88
C THR A 119 -17.19 10.50 0.48
N TYR A 120 -16.76 9.24 0.24
CA TYR A 120 -16.95 8.51 -1.03
C TYR A 120 -18.18 7.58 -1.02
N GLY A 121 -19.12 7.81 -0.10
CA GLY A 121 -20.41 7.12 -0.05
C GLY A 121 -20.38 5.73 0.58
N ILE A 122 -19.35 5.41 1.35
CA ILE A 122 -19.34 4.16 2.13
C ILE A 122 -20.08 4.40 3.44
N SER A 123 -21.12 3.59 3.71
CA SER A 123 -21.89 3.69 4.95
C SER A 123 -21.00 3.44 6.17
N GLY A 124 -21.11 4.31 7.18
CA GLY A 124 -20.40 4.16 8.45
C GLY A 124 -20.73 2.85 9.19
N SER A 125 -21.92 2.29 8.99
CA SER A 125 -22.34 0.99 9.55
C SER A 125 -21.53 -0.20 9.00
N ARG A 126 -20.86 -0.02 7.87
CA ARG A 126 -19.98 -1.02 7.25
C ARG A 126 -18.53 -0.91 7.70
N LEU A 127 -18.18 0.11 8.49
CA LEU A 127 -16.82 0.48 8.85
C LEU A 127 -16.69 0.52 10.38
N SER A 128 -16.06 -0.48 10.97
CA SER A 128 -15.62 -0.46 12.36
C SER A 128 -14.21 0.14 12.48
N VAL A 129 -13.88 0.69 13.63
CA VAL A 129 -12.55 1.21 13.95
C VAL A 129 -12.00 0.48 15.16
N ILE A 130 -10.73 0.10 15.09
CA ILE A 130 -9.99 -0.44 16.22
C ILE A 130 -8.57 0.15 16.23
N SER A 131 -8.06 0.49 17.39
CA SER A 131 -6.66 0.90 17.56
C SER A 131 -5.87 -0.17 18.27
N TYR A 132 -4.73 -0.51 17.71
CA TYR A 132 -3.71 -1.33 18.36
C TYR A 132 -2.55 -0.48 18.88
N GLY A 133 -2.58 0.85 18.67
CA GLY A 133 -1.48 1.71 19.08
C GLY A 133 -0.15 1.18 18.56
N LYS A 134 0.82 0.95 19.44
CA LYS A 134 2.14 0.40 19.13
C LYS A 134 2.26 -1.12 19.33
N GLU A 135 1.19 -1.80 19.74
CA GLU A 135 1.24 -3.20 20.19
C GLU A 135 1.36 -4.22 19.06
N ARG A 136 1.07 -3.81 17.81
CA ARG A 136 1.15 -4.68 16.62
C ARG A 136 2.03 -4.07 15.53
N PRO A 137 3.36 -4.01 15.74
CA PRO A 137 4.28 -3.51 14.72
C PRO A 137 4.32 -4.44 13.52
N VAL A 138 4.41 -3.89 12.30
CA VAL A 138 4.69 -4.67 11.08
C VAL A 138 6.20 -4.83 10.88
N ASN A 139 6.98 -3.95 11.49
CA ASN A 139 8.44 -4.04 11.55
C ASN A 139 8.87 -3.75 13.00
N SER A 140 9.55 -4.70 13.62
CA SER A 140 10.02 -4.62 15.03
C SER A 140 11.34 -3.87 15.20
N GLY A 141 11.93 -3.34 14.11
CA GLY A 141 13.17 -2.57 14.19
C GLY A 141 12.97 -1.21 14.84
N SER A 142 13.98 -0.74 15.57
CA SER A 142 14.05 0.58 16.19
C SER A 142 14.85 1.56 15.33
N ASN A 143 14.30 1.92 14.18
CA ASN A 143 14.93 2.84 13.23
C ASN A 143 13.86 3.61 12.41
N PRO A 144 14.24 4.72 11.73
CA PRO A 144 13.30 5.56 10.99
C PRO A 144 12.46 4.81 9.97
N LEU A 145 13.02 3.82 9.28
CA LEU A 145 12.30 3.01 8.31
C LEU A 145 11.21 2.16 8.99
N ALA A 146 11.56 1.41 10.03
CA ALA A 146 10.60 0.61 10.78
C ALA A 146 9.49 1.47 11.37
N TRP A 147 9.82 2.62 11.97
CA TRP A 147 8.83 3.56 12.49
C TRP A 147 7.86 4.05 11.42
N SER A 148 8.37 4.38 10.22
CA SER A 148 7.53 4.84 9.11
C SER A 148 6.56 3.76 8.60
N GLN A 149 6.96 2.49 8.61
CA GLN A 149 6.13 1.35 8.25
C GLN A 149 5.06 1.06 9.32
N ASN A 150 5.38 1.32 10.60
CA ASN A 150 4.46 1.12 11.71
C ASN A 150 3.38 2.21 11.80
N ARG A 151 3.65 3.44 11.37
CA ARG A 151 2.69 4.54 11.34
C ARG A 151 1.68 4.37 10.21
N ARG A 152 0.68 3.53 10.41
CA ARG A 152 -0.25 3.14 9.36
C ARG A 152 -1.69 3.00 9.85
N SER A 153 -2.61 2.96 8.91
CA SER A 153 -3.96 2.45 9.09
C SER A 153 -4.18 1.34 8.07
N VAL A 154 -4.77 0.23 8.49
CA VAL A 154 -5.00 -0.97 7.67
C VAL A 154 -6.50 -1.20 7.56
N THR A 155 -6.98 -1.42 6.35
CA THR A 155 -8.36 -1.83 6.09
C THR A 155 -8.41 -3.35 5.93
N VAL A 156 -9.19 -4.01 6.76
CA VAL A 156 -9.33 -5.48 6.76
C VAL A 156 -10.78 -5.82 6.45
N LYS A 157 -11.04 -6.86 5.66
CA LYS A 157 -12.39 -7.39 5.50
C LYS A 157 -12.82 -7.99 6.84
N ALA A 158 -13.94 -7.52 7.37
CA ALA A 158 -14.61 -8.18 8.47
C ALA A 158 -15.60 -9.19 7.87
N ASN A 159 -15.67 -10.36 8.47
CA ASN A 159 -16.59 -11.41 8.01
C ASN A 159 -18.05 -11.01 8.22
#